data_95ddbaccd9fc0b90a4545128967710f4
#
_entry.id   95ddbaccd9fc0b90a4545128967710f4
#
_cell.length_a   1.000
_cell.length_b   1.000
_cell.length_c   1.000
_cell.angle_alpha   90.00
_cell.angle_beta   90.00
_cell.angle_gamma   90.00
#
_symmetry.space_group_name_H-M   'P 1'
#
loop_
_entity.id
_entity.type
_entity.pdbx_description
1 polymer ?
#
loop_
_entity_poly.entity_id
_entity_poly.type
_entity_poly.pdbx_seq_one_letter_code
_entity_poly.pdbx_strand_id
1 'polypeptide(L)'
;MQMSFLHCFYGVGVTVSPYLMSLALSDNLNWRGGYRTVFYIQLIIALLSFFSLPLWKKVKATQQEDDNICVLPLFQMIKRKKIWASCGVFVGISALESTCLIWGSTYLSDTIGLSADMAAALITFYFAGMTLGRFLSGLLSLRFSDWKIITIGESIILAAVCILLLTNTVSFAVLGLFLVGLGNGPIFPNMTHLTPILYKKETSQSIIGIEMAFSNLSIMLTPVLFGFLSDITGTKIFPVFMAVMFAFMAGCTIILKTGDSRSR
;
A
#
# COMPACT_ATOMS: atom_id res chain seq x y z
N MET A 1 11.61 9.06 -7.68
CA MET A 1 12.50 7.91 -7.93
C MET A 1 12.96 7.23 -6.64
N GLN A 2 13.74 7.88 -5.77
CA GLN A 2 14.27 7.26 -4.53
C GLN A 2 13.19 6.67 -3.63
N MET A 3 12.07 7.38 -3.43
CA MET A 3 10.94 6.93 -2.61
C MET A 3 10.31 5.62 -3.13
N SER A 4 10.10 5.52 -4.45
CA SER A 4 9.53 4.31 -5.07
C SER A 4 10.47 3.10 -4.96
N PHE A 5 11.77 3.30 -5.12
CA PHE A 5 12.75 2.22 -4.91
C PHE A 5 12.84 1.79 -3.44
N LEU A 6 12.78 2.73 -2.50
CA LEU A 6 12.74 2.41 -1.08
C LEU A 6 11.52 1.53 -0.75
N HIS A 7 10.36 1.88 -1.30
CA HIS A 7 9.15 1.06 -1.13
C HIS A 7 9.19 -0.28 -1.89
N CYS A 8 10.05 -0.44 -2.90
CA CYS A 8 10.26 -1.73 -3.56
C CYS A 8 10.88 -2.77 -2.60
N PHE A 9 11.75 -2.36 -1.69
CA PHE A 9 12.31 -3.25 -0.66
C PHE A 9 11.25 -3.82 0.30
N TYR A 10 10.14 -3.11 0.51
CA TYR A 10 8.98 -3.67 1.22
C TYR A 10 8.44 -4.90 0.48
N GLY A 11 8.26 -4.82 -0.85
CA GLY A 11 7.81 -5.96 -1.65
C GLY A 11 8.78 -7.14 -1.60
N VAL A 12 10.08 -6.88 -1.64
CA VAL A 12 11.11 -7.92 -1.44
C VAL A 12 10.96 -8.58 -0.06
N GLY A 13 10.79 -7.78 1.00
CA GLY A 13 10.59 -8.28 2.35
C GLY A 13 9.36 -9.17 2.49
N VAL A 14 8.22 -8.74 1.94
CA VAL A 14 6.96 -9.52 1.96
C VAL A 14 7.09 -10.84 1.21
N THR A 15 7.89 -10.89 0.13
CA THR A 15 8.12 -12.11 -0.65
C THR A 15 9.11 -13.05 0.04
N VAL A 16 10.18 -12.52 0.63
CA VAL A 16 11.26 -13.32 1.25
C VAL A 16 10.84 -13.88 2.61
N SER A 17 10.07 -13.14 3.41
CA SER A 17 9.69 -13.56 4.77
C SER A 17 8.95 -14.89 4.84
N PRO A 18 7.90 -15.16 4.02
CA PRO A 18 7.23 -16.46 4.01
C PRO A 18 8.16 -17.61 3.58
N TYR A 19 9.06 -17.34 2.63
CA TYR A 19 10.03 -18.32 2.18
C TYR A 19 11.01 -18.71 3.29
N LEU A 20 11.53 -17.73 4.04
CA LEU A 20 12.39 -18.01 5.20
C LEU A 20 11.65 -18.82 6.27
N MET A 21 10.37 -18.51 6.51
CA MET A 21 9.55 -19.28 7.44
C MET A 21 9.31 -20.72 6.94
N SER A 22 9.05 -20.89 5.65
CA SER A 22 8.88 -22.22 5.02
C SER A 22 10.16 -23.06 5.16
N LEU A 23 11.33 -22.50 4.89
CA LEU A 23 12.61 -23.19 5.09
C LEU A 23 12.81 -23.62 6.56
N ALA A 24 12.50 -22.74 7.50
CA ALA A 24 12.63 -23.06 8.93
C ALA A 24 11.68 -24.18 9.35
N LEU A 25 10.50 -24.29 8.74
CA LEU A 25 9.55 -25.36 9.01
C LEU A 25 9.96 -26.69 8.38
N SER A 26 10.58 -26.67 7.17
CA SER A 26 11.06 -27.87 6.49
C SER A 26 12.28 -28.52 7.17
N ASP A 27 13.12 -27.74 7.83
CA ASP A 27 14.34 -28.20 8.54
C ASP A 27 14.08 -28.70 9.96
N ASN A 28 12.85 -29.05 10.35
CA ASN A 28 12.48 -29.45 11.72
C ASN A 28 12.81 -28.39 12.79
N LEU A 29 13.11 -27.16 12.42
CA LEU A 29 13.43 -26.07 13.35
C LEU A 29 12.21 -25.53 14.10
N ASN A 30 11.00 -26.04 13.80
CA ASN A 30 9.78 -25.58 14.43
C ASN A 30 9.50 -24.07 14.10
N TRP A 31 8.26 -23.60 14.26
CA TRP A 31 7.91 -22.18 14.06
C TRP A 31 8.77 -21.21 14.86
N ARG A 32 9.25 -21.65 16.04
CA ARG A 32 10.19 -20.88 16.90
C ARG A 32 11.55 -20.63 16.22
N GLY A 33 12.02 -21.58 15.38
CA GLY A 33 13.26 -21.42 14.60
C GLY A 33 13.13 -20.33 13.56
N GLY A 34 11.98 -20.28 12.85
CA GLY A 34 11.69 -19.24 11.89
C GLY A 34 11.68 -17.83 12.52
N TYR A 35 10.98 -17.65 13.64
CA TYR A 35 10.98 -16.39 14.37
C TYR A 35 12.37 -16.00 14.89
N ARG A 36 13.19 -16.97 15.32
CA ARG A 36 14.57 -16.71 15.73
C ARG A 36 15.43 -16.21 14.59
N THR A 37 15.28 -16.77 13.40
CA THR A 37 15.97 -16.29 12.18
C THR A 37 15.58 -14.84 11.86
N VAL A 38 14.29 -14.53 11.87
CA VAL A 38 13.79 -13.15 11.67
C VAL A 38 14.33 -12.21 12.74
N PHE A 39 14.38 -12.65 14.01
CA PHE A 39 14.93 -11.85 15.11
C PHE A 39 16.40 -11.50 14.86
N TYR A 40 17.26 -12.43 14.45
CA TYR A 40 18.67 -12.13 14.18
C TYR A 40 18.83 -11.16 12.99
N ILE A 41 18.03 -11.32 11.94
CA ILE A 41 18.03 -10.37 10.81
C ILE A 41 17.65 -8.96 11.29
N GLN A 42 16.59 -8.85 12.09
CA GLN A 42 16.16 -7.57 12.66
C GLN A 42 17.19 -6.96 13.61
N LEU A 43 17.85 -7.80 14.41
CA LEU A 43 18.92 -7.36 15.31
C LEU A 43 20.10 -6.76 14.52
N ILE A 44 20.51 -7.43 13.43
CA ILE A 44 21.57 -6.91 12.55
C ILE A 44 21.16 -5.55 11.96
N ILE A 45 19.93 -5.44 11.44
CA ILE A 45 19.42 -4.17 10.88
C ILE A 45 19.39 -3.08 11.97
N ALA A 46 18.94 -3.40 13.17
CA ALA A 46 18.91 -2.47 14.30
C ALA A 46 20.33 -1.98 14.67
N LEU A 47 21.30 -2.89 14.74
CA LEU A 47 22.70 -2.54 15.02
C LEU A 47 23.29 -1.67 13.91
N LEU A 48 23.07 -2.01 12.63
CA LEU A 48 23.50 -1.17 11.50
C LEU A 48 22.88 0.22 11.57
N SER A 49 21.59 0.32 11.89
CA SER A 49 20.89 1.58 12.07
C SER A 49 21.48 2.38 13.24
N PHE A 50 21.76 1.73 14.37
CA PHE A 50 22.37 2.37 15.54
C PHE A 50 23.78 2.91 15.23
N PHE A 51 24.64 2.12 14.57
CA PHE A 51 25.96 2.57 14.18
C PHE A 51 25.96 3.65 13.09
N SER A 52 24.87 3.78 12.31
CA SER A 52 24.70 4.83 11.33
C SER A 52 24.29 6.19 11.94
N LEU A 53 23.85 6.24 13.21
CA LEU A 53 23.39 7.48 13.87
C LEU A 53 24.37 8.68 13.77
N PRO A 54 25.72 8.50 13.90
CA PRO A 54 26.64 9.61 13.74
C PRO A 54 26.62 10.26 12.34
N LEU A 55 26.30 9.47 11.28
CA LEU A 55 26.19 9.97 9.91
C LEU A 55 24.99 10.92 9.76
N TRP A 56 23.90 10.66 10.48
CA TRP A 56 22.68 11.50 10.45
C TRP A 56 22.91 12.87 11.09
N LYS A 57 23.84 13.00 12.06
CA LYS A 57 24.21 14.30 12.62
C LYS A 57 24.81 15.23 11.57
N LYS A 58 25.62 14.68 10.62
CA LYS A 58 26.21 15.47 9.52
C LYS A 58 25.12 15.93 8.53
N VAL A 59 24.17 15.06 8.20
CA VAL A 59 23.05 15.37 7.31
C VAL A 59 22.16 16.46 7.93
N LYS A 60 21.86 16.33 9.22
CA LYS A 60 21.05 17.32 9.96
C LYS A 60 21.71 18.70 10.02
N ALA A 61 23.03 18.76 10.20
CA ALA A 61 23.77 20.00 10.21
C ALA A 61 23.71 20.73 8.86
N THR A 62 23.62 20.00 7.75
CA THR A 62 23.49 20.58 6.39
C THR A 62 22.06 21.02 6.07
N GLN A 63 21.06 20.49 6.77
CA GLN A 63 19.64 20.82 6.58
C GLN A 63 19.12 21.93 7.51
N GLN A 64 19.90 22.36 8.49
CA GLN A 64 19.48 23.28 9.56
C GLN A 64 19.17 24.73 9.11
N GLU A 65 19.46 25.10 7.85
CA GLU A 65 19.12 26.43 7.33
C GLU A 65 17.70 26.58 6.77
N ASP A 66 16.91 25.48 6.63
CA ASP A 66 15.65 25.51 5.87
C ASP A 66 14.40 25.09 6.68
N ASP A 67 14.52 24.71 7.93
CA ASP A 67 13.43 24.08 8.70
C ASP A 67 12.72 25.03 9.70
N ASN A 68 11.94 25.98 9.18
CA ASN A 68 10.78 26.49 9.89
C ASN A 68 9.64 25.45 9.83
N ILE A 69 9.83 24.30 10.55
CA ILE A 69 8.78 23.27 10.63
C ILE A 69 7.61 23.87 11.42
N CYS A 70 6.53 24.20 10.73
CA CYS A 70 5.30 24.64 11.34
C CYS A 70 4.44 23.44 11.67
N VAL A 71 4.40 23.04 12.94
CA VAL A 71 3.52 21.97 13.40
C VAL A 71 2.08 22.48 13.38
N LEU A 72 1.29 22.03 12.42
CA LEU A 72 -0.13 22.35 12.35
C LEU A 72 -0.88 21.58 13.44
N PRO A 73 -1.66 22.24 14.30
CA PRO A 73 -2.51 21.55 15.25
C PRO A 73 -3.60 20.75 14.52
N LEU A 74 -3.89 19.54 15.01
CA LEU A 74 -4.83 18.59 14.41
C LEU A 74 -6.17 19.24 14.06
N PHE A 75 -6.68 20.12 14.91
CA PHE A 75 -7.94 20.83 14.71
C PHE A 75 -7.96 21.74 13.46
N GLN A 76 -6.83 22.31 13.08
CA GLN A 76 -6.70 23.11 11.84
C GLN A 76 -6.64 22.24 10.59
N MET A 77 -6.08 21.03 10.70
CA MET A 77 -6.03 20.07 9.59
C MET A 77 -7.42 19.55 9.27
N ILE A 78 -8.21 19.18 10.29
CA ILE A 78 -9.56 18.63 10.13
C ILE A 78 -10.51 19.62 9.40
N LYS A 79 -10.27 20.92 9.50
CA LYS A 79 -11.09 21.94 8.81
C LYS A 79 -10.85 22.00 7.29
N ARG A 80 -9.78 21.45 6.77
CA ARG A 80 -9.40 21.56 5.35
C ARG A 80 -9.92 20.37 4.54
N LYS A 81 -10.92 20.59 3.67
CA LYS A 81 -11.50 19.55 2.78
C LYS A 81 -10.44 18.83 1.94
N LYS A 82 -9.39 19.53 1.50
CA LYS A 82 -8.28 18.97 0.71
C LYS A 82 -7.52 17.88 1.49
N ILE A 83 -7.34 18.04 2.81
CA ILE A 83 -6.68 17.05 3.68
C ILE A 83 -7.53 15.79 3.81
N TRP A 84 -8.88 15.93 3.94
CA TRP A 84 -9.76 14.78 3.96
C TRP A 84 -9.73 13.96 2.67
N ALA A 85 -9.67 14.65 1.51
CA ALA A 85 -9.52 13.98 0.23
C ALA A 85 -8.19 13.22 0.15
N SER A 86 -7.08 13.83 0.61
CA SER A 86 -5.78 13.15 0.68
C SER A 86 -5.83 11.92 1.60
N CYS A 87 -6.34 12.07 2.83
CA CYS A 87 -6.54 10.94 3.75
C CYS A 87 -7.43 9.84 3.12
N GLY A 88 -8.49 10.23 2.39
CA GLY A 88 -9.37 9.29 1.70
C GLY A 88 -8.65 8.45 0.63
N VAL A 89 -7.69 9.04 -0.10
CA VAL A 89 -6.85 8.28 -1.03
C VAL A 89 -6.03 7.23 -0.28
N PHE A 90 -5.36 7.61 0.83
CA PHE A 90 -4.58 6.65 1.63
C PHE A 90 -5.46 5.57 2.27
N VAL A 91 -6.67 5.91 2.72
CA VAL A 91 -7.66 4.93 3.19
C VAL A 91 -8.00 3.93 2.08
N GLY A 92 -8.28 4.40 0.87
CA GLY A 92 -8.64 3.54 -0.26
C GLY A 92 -7.50 2.61 -0.69
N ILE A 93 -6.26 3.12 -0.79
CA ILE A 93 -5.06 2.34 -1.09
C ILE A 93 -4.93 1.20 -0.07
N SER A 94 -4.99 1.56 1.22
CA SER A 94 -4.79 0.61 2.32
C SER A 94 -5.94 -0.38 2.46
N ALA A 95 -7.17 0.03 2.12
CA ALA A 95 -8.34 -0.85 2.08
C ALA A 95 -8.18 -1.94 1.02
N LEU A 96 -7.77 -1.56 -0.20
CA LEU A 96 -7.52 -2.51 -1.28
C LEU A 96 -6.39 -3.50 -0.90
N GLU A 97 -5.28 -2.98 -0.34
CA GLU A 97 -4.13 -3.78 0.06
C GLU A 97 -4.49 -4.77 1.17
N SER A 98 -5.07 -4.29 2.28
CA SER A 98 -5.38 -5.13 3.44
C SER A 98 -6.48 -6.16 3.16
N THR A 99 -7.45 -5.83 2.32
CA THR A 99 -8.48 -6.79 1.90
C THR A 99 -7.89 -7.91 1.06
N CYS A 100 -7.03 -7.61 0.09
CA CYS A 100 -6.31 -8.63 -0.68
C CYS A 100 -5.40 -9.48 0.20
N LEU A 101 -4.67 -8.85 1.13
CA LEU A 101 -3.73 -9.53 2.02
C LEU A 101 -4.43 -10.56 2.91
N ILE A 102 -5.56 -10.20 3.50
CA ILE A 102 -6.24 -11.02 4.53
C ILE A 102 -7.28 -11.95 3.91
N TRP A 103 -8.04 -11.49 2.92
CA TRP A 103 -9.17 -12.20 2.38
C TRP A 103 -8.98 -12.74 0.96
N GLY A 104 -7.89 -12.38 0.28
CA GLY A 104 -7.66 -12.78 -1.11
C GLY A 104 -7.54 -14.30 -1.28
N SER A 105 -6.82 -15.00 -0.39
CA SER A 105 -6.74 -16.46 -0.42
C SER A 105 -8.08 -17.13 -0.09
N THR A 106 -8.82 -16.60 0.88
CA THR A 106 -10.16 -17.09 1.23
C THR A 106 -11.14 -16.90 0.06
N TYR A 107 -11.11 -15.77 -0.63
CA TYR A 107 -11.89 -15.56 -1.85
C TYR A 107 -11.54 -16.59 -2.94
N LEU A 108 -10.25 -16.86 -3.18
CA LEU A 108 -9.81 -17.88 -4.14
C LEU A 108 -10.23 -19.28 -3.75
N SER A 109 -10.23 -19.62 -2.45
CA SER A 109 -10.67 -20.92 -1.96
C SER A 109 -12.20 -21.07 -2.03
N ASP A 110 -12.93 -20.17 -1.41
CA ASP A 110 -14.37 -20.35 -1.18
C ASP A 110 -15.22 -20.00 -2.41
N THR A 111 -14.80 -18.98 -3.19
CA THR A 111 -15.59 -18.52 -4.33
C THR A 111 -15.12 -19.14 -5.65
N ILE A 112 -13.81 -19.27 -5.84
CA ILE A 112 -13.23 -19.81 -7.08
C ILE A 112 -13.08 -21.34 -7.00
N GLY A 113 -13.12 -21.92 -5.78
CA GLY A 113 -13.11 -23.37 -5.56
C GLY A 113 -11.73 -24.01 -5.55
N LEU A 114 -10.68 -23.23 -5.22
CA LEU A 114 -9.31 -23.74 -5.11
C LEU A 114 -9.06 -24.44 -3.77
N SER A 115 -8.13 -25.37 -3.74
CA SER A 115 -7.60 -25.89 -2.46
C SER A 115 -6.90 -24.76 -1.69
N ALA A 116 -6.92 -24.82 -0.36
CA ALA A 116 -6.32 -23.80 0.49
C ALA A 116 -4.83 -23.55 0.16
N ASP A 117 -4.07 -24.62 -0.12
CA ASP A 117 -2.65 -24.52 -0.50
C ASP A 117 -2.46 -23.78 -1.82
N MET A 118 -3.29 -24.07 -2.83
CA MET A 118 -3.24 -23.43 -4.13
C MET A 118 -3.68 -21.95 -4.01
N ALA A 119 -4.71 -21.66 -3.26
CA ALA A 119 -5.17 -20.30 -3.01
C ALA A 119 -4.09 -19.45 -2.30
N ALA A 120 -3.43 -20.03 -1.28
CA ALA A 120 -2.30 -19.39 -0.59
C ALA A 120 -1.08 -19.19 -1.52
N ALA A 121 -0.82 -20.10 -2.44
CA ALA A 121 0.23 -19.92 -3.44
C ALA A 121 -0.12 -18.82 -4.45
N LEU A 122 -1.35 -18.78 -4.95
CA LEU A 122 -1.77 -17.87 -6.01
C LEU A 122 -1.97 -16.42 -5.54
N ILE A 123 -2.26 -16.18 -4.26
CA ILE A 123 -2.30 -14.81 -3.72
C ILE A 123 -0.92 -14.11 -3.82
N THR A 124 0.16 -14.86 -3.95
CA THR A 124 1.50 -14.27 -4.15
C THR A 124 1.59 -13.45 -5.43
N PHE A 125 0.75 -13.71 -6.44
CA PHE A 125 0.68 -12.90 -7.66
C PHE A 125 0.24 -11.45 -7.38
N TYR A 126 -0.63 -11.22 -6.38
CA TYR A 126 -0.95 -9.88 -5.92
C TYR A 126 0.31 -9.13 -5.44
N PHE A 127 1.13 -9.78 -4.62
CA PHE A 127 2.38 -9.19 -4.10
C PHE A 127 3.42 -8.99 -5.21
N ALA A 128 3.52 -9.93 -6.15
CA ALA A 128 4.38 -9.79 -7.32
C ALA A 128 3.94 -8.57 -8.17
N GLY A 129 2.65 -8.41 -8.40
CA GLY A 129 2.08 -7.23 -9.07
C GLY A 129 2.43 -5.94 -8.34
N MET A 130 2.22 -5.90 -7.01
CA MET A 130 2.53 -4.73 -6.19
C MET A 130 4.02 -4.35 -6.23
N THR A 131 4.90 -5.34 -6.12
CA THR A 131 6.36 -5.13 -6.18
C THR A 131 6.77 -4.59 -7.55
N LEU A 132 6.25 -5.21 -8.62
CA LEU A 132 6.50 -4.77 -9.99
C LEU A 132 5.95 -3.34 -10.22
N GLY A 133 4.76 -3.04 -9.73
CA GLY A 133 4.15 -1.71 -9.82
C GLY A 133 5.01 -0.63 -9.16
N ARG A 134 5.54 -0.90 -7.97
CA ARG A 134 6.47 0.00 -7.27
C ARG A 134 7.78 0.20 -8.02
N PHE A 135 8.33 -0.89 -8.57
CA PHE A 135 9.54 -0.82 -9.40
C PHE A 135 9.32 0.01 -10.65
N LEU A 136 8.25 -0.29 -11.41
CA LEU A 136 7.88 0.47 -12.60
C LEU A 136 7.59 1.94 -12.31
N SER A 137 6.94 2.24 -11.17
CA SER A 137 6.73 3.62 -10.72
C SER A 137 8.06 4.38 -10.56
N GLY A 138 9.09 3.72 -10.01
CA GLY A 138 10.42 4.31 -9.91
C GLY A 138 11.02 4.69 -11.26
N LEU A 139 10.85 3.85 -12.28
CA LEU A 139 11.31 4.12 -13.65
C LEU A 139 10.44 5.19 -14.34
N LEU A 140 9.13 5.08 -14.20
CA LEU A 140 8.18 6.01 -14.81
C LEU A 140 8.31 7.43 -14.26
N SER A 141 8.71 7.59 -12.99
CA SER A 141 8.94 8.89 -12.36
C SER A 141 10.06 9.72 -13.01
N LEU A 142 10.89 9.10 -13.87
CA LEU A 142 11.87 9.81 -14.67
C LEU A 142 11.26 10.60 -15.84
N ARG A 143 10.07 10.20 -16.31
CA ARG A 143 9.43 10.77 -17.50
C ARG A 143 8.02 11.33 -17.25
N PHE A 144 7.36 10.85 -16.20
CA PHE A 144 5.97 11.20 -15.91
C PHE A 144 5.84 11.88 -14.54
N SER A 145 4.87 12.79 -14.42
CA SER A 145 4.51 13.40 -13.15
C SER A 145 3.78 12.38 -12.25
N ASP A 146 3.85 12.61 -10.92
CA ASP A 146 3.18 11.77 -9.92
C ASP A 146 1.68 11.57 -10.24
N TRP A 147 0.98 12.66 -10.65
CA TRP A 147 -0.42 12.59 -11.05
C TRP A 147 -0.68 11.65 -12.24
N LYS A 148 0.22 11.61 -13.22
CA LYS A 148 0.08 10.68 -14.36
C LYS A 148 0.28 9.23 -13.90
N ILE A 149 1.27 8.97 -13.05
CA ILE A 149 1.56 7.63 -12.53
C ILE A 149 0.38 7.13 -11.67
N ILE A 150 -0.19 7.98 -10.81
CA ILE A 150 -1.37 7.66 -10.03
C ILE A 150 -2.55 7.33 -10.95
N THR A 151 -2.81 8.16 -11.96
CA THR A 151 -3.91 7.92 -12.91
C THR A 151 -3.73 6.61 -13.69
N ILE A 152 -2.50 6.25 -14.09
CA ILE A 152 -2.19 4.96 -14.72
C ILE A 152 -2.48 3.82 -13.74
N GLY A 153 -2.01 3.92 -12.49
CA GLY A 153 -2.29 2.94 -11.45
C GLY A 153 -3.78 2.72 -11.22
N GLU A 154 -4.56 3.80 -11.08
CA GLU A 154 -6.02 3.73 -10.92
C GLU A 154 -6.71 3.12 -12.16
N SER A 155 -6.23 3.40 -13.37
CA SER A 155 -6.77 2.79 -14.59
C SER A 155 -6.53 1.28 -14.63
N ILE A 156 -5.38 0.83 -14.15
CA ILE A 156 -5.05 -0.61 -14.03
C ILE A 156 -5.96 -1.27 -12.98
N ILE A 157 -6.18 -0.62 -11.83
CA ILE A 157 -7.09 -1.14 -10.80
C ILE A 157 -8.52 -1.21 -11.34
N LEU A 158 -8.99 -0.21 -12.08
CA LEU A 158 -10.31 -0.23 -12.72
C LEU A 158 -10.47 -1.45 -13.62
N ALA A 159 -9.50 -1.70 -14.51
CA ALA A 159 -9.51 -2.87 -15.37
C ALA A 159 -9.51 -4.18 -14.57
N ALA A 160 -8.70 -4.25 -13.51
CA ALA A 160 -8.63 -5.41 -12.61
C ALA A 160 -9.98 -5.69 -11.92
N VAL A 161 -10.62 -4.65 -11.39
CA VAL A 161 -11.94 -4.76 -10.74
C VAL A 161 -13.01 -5.20 -11.74
N CYS A 162 -12.99 -4.69 -12.98
CA CYS A 162 -13.89 -5.15 -14.03
C CYS A 162 -13.68 -6.64 -14.34
N ILE A 163 -12.43 -7.10 -14.42
CA ILE A 163 -12.11 -8.52 -14.62
C ILE A 163 -12.67 -9.37 -13.47
N LEU A 164 -12.44 -8.96 -12.22
CA LEU A 164 -12.92 -9.70 -11.04
C LEU A 164 -14.46 -9.74 -10.96
N LEU A 165 -15.16 -8.69 -11.40
CA LEU A 165 -16.63 -8.64 -11.40
C LEU A 165 -17.26 -9.50 -12.50
N LEU A 166 -16.59 -9.61 -13.66
CA LEU A 166 -17.17 -10.23 -14.85
C LEU A 166 -16.86 -11.73 -14.97
N THR A 167 -15.88 -12.23 -14.22
CA THR A 167 -15.39 -13.61 -14.42
C THR A 167 -15.13 -14.32 -13.09
N ASN A 168 -15.49 -15.62 -13.06
CA ASN A 168 -15.28 -16.50 -11.90
C ASN A 168 -14.30 -17.65 -12.22
N THR A 169 -13.38 -17.45 -13.17
CA THR A 169 -12.38 -18.48 -13.51
C THR A 169 -11.06 -18.20 -12.80
N VAL A 170 -10.33 -19.23 -12.46
CA VAL A 170 -9.04 -19.15 -11.74
C VAL A 170 -8.08 -18.18 -12.42
N SER A 171 -7.90 -18.33 -13.73
CA SER A 171 -6.94 -17.52 -14.49
C SER A 171 -7.26 -16.02 -14.42
N PHE A 172 -8.52 -15.65 -14.56
CA PHE A 172 -8.94 -14.25 -14.50
C PHE A 172 -8.97 -13.70 -13.06
N ALA A 173 -9.28 -14.53 -12.07
CA ALA A 173 -9.19 -14.12 -10.67
C ALA A 173 -7.74 -13.78 -10.28
N VAL A 174 -6.79 -14.65 -10.65
CA VAL A 174 -5.35 -14.43 -10.39
C VAL A 174 -4.83 -13.22 -11.17
N LEU A 175 -5.22 -13.08 -12.45
CA LEU A 175 -4.87 -11.90 -13.26
C LEU A 175 -5.43 -10.61 -12.65
N GLY A 176 -6.68 -10.64 -12.22
CA GLY A 176 -7.31 -9.49 -11.54
C GLY A 176 -6.57 -9.10 -10.27
N LEU A 177 -6.23 -10.05 -9.41
CA LEU A 177 -5.46 -9.79 -8.19
C LEU A 177 -4.04 -9.25 -8.50
N PHE A 178 -3.36 -9.83 -9.50
CA PHE A 178 -2.07 -9.31 -9.96
C PHE A 178 -2.18 -7.85 -10.42
N LEU A 179 -3.19 -7.52 -11.22
CA LEU A 179 -3.42 -6.17 -11.73
C LEU A 179 -3.82 -5.19 -10.61
N VAL A 180 -4.60 -5.63 -9.61
CA VAL A 180 -4.87 -4.80 -8.41
C VAL A 180 -3.56 -4.44 -7.73
N GLY A 181 -2.67 -5.41 -7.50
CA GLY A 181 -1.35 -5.17 -6.91
C GLY A 181 -0.52 -4.21 -7.78
N LEU A 182 -0.44 -4.47 -9.09
CA LEU A 182 0.32 -3.68 -10.05
C LEU A 182 -0.12 -2.21 -10.07
N GLY A 183 -1.43 -1.96 -10.04
CA GLY A 183 -1.99 -0.61 -10.04
C GLY A 183 -1.90 0.08 -8.67
N ASN A 184 -2.07 -0.66 -7.57
CA ASN A 184 -2.02 -0.11 -6.21
C ASN A 184 -0.59 0.25 -5.77
N GLY A 185 0.40 -0.55 -6.19
CA GLY A 185 1.81 -0.37 -5.82
C GLY A 185 2.37 1.04 -6.05
N PRO A 186 2.13 1.69 -7.20
CA PRO A 186 2.61 3.03 -7.51
C PRO A 186 1.95 4.15 -6.71
N ILE A 187 0.69 3.98 -6.27
CA ILE A 187 -0.14 5.11 -5.79
C ILE A 187 0.41 5.63 -4.46
N PHE A 188 0.70 4.76 -3.50
CA PHE A 188 1.19 5.14 -2.17
C PHE A 188 2.49 6.00 -2.22
N PRO A 189 3.58 5.57 -2.88
CA PRO A 189 4.81 6.37 -2.91
C PRO A 189 4.65 7.70 -3.65
N ASN A 190 3.85 7.75 -4.73
CA ASN A 190 3.61 8.98 -5.46
C ASN A 190 2.73 9.95 -4.68
N MET A 191 1.72 9.47 -3.94
CA MET A 191 0.91 10.29 -3.03
C MET A 191 1.76 10.89 -1.92
N THR A 192 2.61 10.09 -1.26
CA THR A 192 3.53 10.57 -0.22
C THR A 192 4.50 11.63 -0.77
N HIS A 193 4.97 11.47 -2.01
CA HIS A 193 5.83 12.45 -2.68
C HIS A 193 5.07 13.75 -3.04
N LEU A 194 3.78 13.65 -3.36
CA LEU A 194 2.94 14.81 -3.65
C LEU A 194 2.58 15.65 -2.41
N THR A 195 2.54 15.06 -1.21
CA THR A 195 2.10 15.78 0.00
C THR A 195 2.89 17.07 0.27
N PRO A 196 4.25 17.11 0.23
CA PRO A 196 5.00 18.34 0.39
C PRO A 196 4.74 19.37 -0.72
N ILE A 197 4.41 18.92 -1.92
CA ILE A 197 4.11 19.79 -3.07
C ILE A 197 2.72 20.42 -2.90
N LEU A 198 1.75 19.65 -2.44
CA LEU A 198 0.37 20.08 -2.28
C LEU A 198 0.12 21.02 -1.07
N TYR A 199 0.90 20.83 0.01
CA TYR A 199 0.61 21.46 1.31
C TYR A 199 1.74 22.34 1.87
N LYS A 200 2.77 22.60 1.10
CA LYS A 200 4.02 23.26 1.49
C LYS A 200 4.90 22.39 2.42
N LYS A 201 6.21 22.55 2.24
CA LYS A 201 7.22 21.75 2.94
C LYS A 201 7.13 21.87 4.48
N GLU A 202 6.83 23.10 4.97
CA GLU A 202 6.79 23.40 6.43
C GLU A 202 5.67 22.65 7.17
N THR A 203 4.56 22.32 6.49
CA THR A 203 3.38 21.66 7.09
C THR A 203 3.25 20.19 6.71
N SER A 204 4.06 19.73 5.76
CA SER A 204 3.94 18.40 5.16
C SER A 204 4.13 17.26 6.16
N GLN A 205 5.04 17.39 7.13
CA GLN A 205 5.26 16.36 8.15
C GLN A 205 4.00 16.08 8.97
N SER A 206 3.30 17.12 9.42
CA SER A 206 2.06 16.96 10.17
C SER A 206 0.96 16.30 9.32
N ILE A 207 0.91 16.64 8.02
CA ILE A 207 -0.10 16.08 7.11
C ILE A 207 0.22 14.63 6.76
N ILE A 208 1.47 14.29 6.50
CA ILE A 208 1.91 12.90 6.31
C ILE A 208 1.56 12.07 7.56
N GLY A 209 1.75 12.63 8.76
CA GLY A 209 1.39 11.96 10.01
C GLY A 209 -0.10 11.57 10.08
N ILE A 210 -1.01 12.48 9.69
CA ILE A 210 -2.45 12.18 9.68
C ILE A 210 -2.83 11.22 8.53
N GLU A 211 -2.23 11.37 7.34
CA GLU A 211 -2.41 10.44 6.23
C GLU A 211 -2.03 9.00 6.62
N MET A 212 -0.88 8.84 7.31
CA MET A 212 -0.44 7.54 7.83
C MET A 212 -1.36 7.00 8.93
N ALA A 213 -1.89 7.86 9.80
CA ALA A 213 -2.84 7.45 10.82
C ALA A 213 -4.14 6.90 10.19
N PHE A 214 -4.70 7.58 9.18
CA PHE A 214 -5.87 7.10 8.44
C PHE A 214 -5.58 5.83 7.63
N SER A 215 -4.41 5.72 7.02
CA SER A 215 -3.94 4.51 6.34
C SER A 215 -3.92 3.31 7.30
N ASN A 216 -3.28 3.45 8.46
CA ASN A 216 -3.20 2.38 9.46
C ASN A 216 -4.59 2.02 10.04
N LEU A 217 -5.44 3.01 10.27
CA LEU A 217 -6.83 2.78 10.69
C LEU A 217 -7.60 1.97 9.65
N SER A 218 -7.40 2.25 8.36
CA SER A 218 -7.98 1.49 7.26
C SER A 218 -7.47 0.04 7.24
N ILE A 219 -6.17 -0.18 7.39
CA ILE A 219 -5.57 -1.53 7.46
C ILE A 219 -6.21 -2.37 8.58
N MET A 220 -6.53 -1.74 9.70
CA MET A 220 -7.14 -2.41 10.84
C MET A 220 -8.64 -2.67 10.64
N LEU A 221 -9.38 -1.66 10.18
CA LEU A 221 -10.85 -1.72 10.17
C LEU A 221 -11.42 -2.36 8.90
N THR A 222 -10.80 -2.17 7.74
CA THR A 222 -11.36 -2.61 6.46
C THR A 222 -11.49 -4.14 6.36
N PRO A 223 -10.50 -4.97 6.77
CA PRO A 223 -10.67 -6.41 6.75
C PRO A 223 -11.76 -6.91 7.71
N VAL A 224 -11.93 -6.23 8.84
CA VAL A 224 -13.01 -6.55 9.81
C VAL A 224 -14.37 -6.22 9.19
N LEU A 225 -14.49 -5.06 8.55
CA LEU A 225 -15.70 -4.67 7.84
C LEU A 225 -16.05 -5.67 6.73
N PHE A 226 -15.04 -6.07 5.94
CA PHE A 226 -15.24 -7.11 4.92
C PHE A 226 -15.68 -8.44 5.53
N GLY A 227 -15.08 -8.84 6.67
CA GLY A 227 -15.47 -10.06 7.39
C GLY A 227 -16.95 -10.07 7.74
N PHE A 228 -17.47 -9.01 8.37
CA PHE A 228 -18.90 -8.88 8.66
C PHE A 228 -19.78 -8.98 7.42
N LEU A 229 -19.38 -8.37 6.31
CA LEU A 229 -20.12 -8.46 5.06
C LEU A 229 -20.05 -9.88 4.48
N SER A 230 -18.90 -10.51 4.54
CA SER A 230 -18.67 -11.88 4.07
C SER A 230 -19.45 -12.93 4.86
N ASP A 231 -19.64 -12.74 6.17
CA ASP A 231 -20.45 -13.62 7.01
C ASP A 231 -21.93 -13.65 6.55
N ILE A 232 -22.43 -12.52 6.03
CA ILE A 232 -23.84 -12.40 5.59
C ILE A 232 -24.00 -12.84 4.14
N THR A 233 -23.04 -12.49 3.26
CA THR A 233 -23.21 -12.63 1.79
C THR A 233 -22.33 -13.70 1.17
N GLY A 234 -21.38 -14.24 1.93
CA GLY A 234 -20.29 -15.07 1.43
C GLY A 234 -19.14 -14.27 0.81
N THR A 235 -18.01 -14.93 0.61
CA THR A 235 -16.79 -14.33 0.05
C THR A 235 -16.95 -13.85 -1.40
N LYS A 236 -18.01 -14.26 -2.09
CA LYS A 236 -18.37 -13.81 -3.45
C LYS A 236 -18.57 -12.28 -3.57
N ILE A 237 -18.78 -11.57 -2.44
CA ILE A 237 -18.88 -10.11 -2.41
C ILE A 237 -17.51 -9.41 -2.61
N PHE A 238 -16.39 -10.15 -2.57
CA PHE A 238 -15.04 -9.61 -2.66
C PHE A 238 -14.83 -8.66 -3.84
N PRO A 239 -15.19 -9.00 -5.11
CA PRO A 239 -15.00 -8.08 -6.24
C PRO A 239 -15.83 -6.79 -6.11
N VAL A 240 -17.05 -6.88 -5.56
CA VAL A 240 -17.93 -5.72 -5.35
C VAL A 240 -17.34 -4.81 -4.26
N PHE A 241 -16.84 -5.39 -3.17
CA PHE A 241 -16.19 -4.63 -2.12
C PHE A 241 -14.94 -3.90 -2.64
N MET A 242 -14.12 -4.58 -3.44
CA MET A 242 -12.96 -3.96 -4.11
C MET A 242 -13.38 -2.81 -5.03
N ALA A 243 -14.49 -2.96 -5.77
CA ALA A 243 -15.04 -1.92 -6.62
C ALA A 243 -15.46 -0.68 -5.81
N VAL A 244 -16.13 -0.86 -4.67
CA VAL A 244 -16.56 0.22 -3.79
C VAL A 244 -15.35 0.96 -3.20
N MET A 245 -14.35 0.23 -2.69
CA MET A 245 -13.14 0.84 -2.14
C MET A 245 -12.33 1.58 -3.22
N PHE A 246 -12.24 1.03 -4.43
CA PHE A 246 -11.64 1.69 -5.57
C PHE A 246 -12.39 2.97 -5.96
N ALA A 247 -13.72 2.92 -6.08
CA ALA A 247 -14.54 4.07 -6.43
C ALA A 247 -14.40 5.21 -5.38
N PHE A 248 -14.35 4.85 -4.09
CA PHE A 248 -14.07 5.79 -3.01
C PHE A 248 -12.69 6.45 -3.19
N MET A 249 -11.64 5.66 -3.41
CA MET A 249 -10.28 6.14 -3.63
C MET A 249 -10.20 7.09 -4.83
N ALA A 250 -10.72 6.65 -5.99
CA ALA A 250 -10.70 7.44 -7.23
C ALA A 250 -11.48 8.75 -7.09
N GLY A 251 -12.63 8.73 -6.40
CA GLY A 251 -13.39 9.94 -6.08
C GLY A 251 -12.58 10.93 -5.24
N CYS A 252 -11.88 10.45 -4.22
CA CYS A 252 -10.98 11.28 -3.40
C CYS A 252 -9.82 11.84 -4.23
N THR A 253 -9.22 11.04 -5.12
CA THR A 253 -8.15 11.48 -6.03
C THR A 253 -8.63 12.60 -6.97
N ILE A 254 -9.82 12.46 -7.54
CA ILE A 254 -10.41 13.49 -8.41
C ILE A 254 -10.62 14.79 -7.65
N ILE A 255 -11.20 14.74 -6.45
CA ILE A 255 -11.40 15.92 -5.59
C ILE A 255 -10.06 16.61 -5.28
N LEU A 256 -9.04 15.84 -4.95
CA LEU A 256 -7.71 16.35 -4.63
C LEU A 256 -7.05 17.04 -5.83
N LYS A 257 -7.11 16.40 -7.00
CA LYS A 257 -6.52 16.88 -8.26
C LYS A 257 -7.23 18.15 -8.77
N THR A 258 -8.56 18.21 -8.73
CA THR A 258 -9.31 19.40 -9.14
C THR A 258 -9.11 20.57 -8.19
N GLY A 259 -8.89 20.31 -6.89
CA GLY A 259 -8.55 21.32 -5.91
C GLY A 259 -7.14 21.90 -6.10
N ASP A 260 -6.20 21.12 -6.68
CA ASP A 260 -4.84 21.58 -7.00
C ASP A 260 -4.81 22.50 -8.25
N SER A 261 -5.56 22.13 -9.28
CA SER A 261 -5.62 22.92 -10.54
C SER A 261 -6.25 24.30 -10.37
N ARG A 262 -7.06 24.51 -9.33
CA ARG A 262 -7.68 25.82 -9.01
C ARG A 262 -6.79 26.73 -8.16
N SER A 263 -5.71 26.19 -7.60
CA SER A 263 -4.79 26.92 -6.74
C SER A 263 -3.51 27.40 -7.45
N ARG A 264 -3.36 27.02 -8.73
CA ARG A 264 -2.33 27.50 -9.68
C ARG A 264 -2.91 28.54 -10.59
#